data_aef14929e60ec641cd93c47fa3beb29c
#
_entry.id   aef14929e60ec641cd93c47fa3beb29c
#
_cell.length_a   1.000
_cell.length_b   1.000
_cell.length_c   1.000
_cell.angle_alpha   90.00
_cell.angle_beta   90.00
_cell.angle_gamma   90.00
#
_symmetry.space_group_name_H-M   'P 1'
#
loop_
_entity.id
_entity.type
_entity.pdbx_description
1 polymer ?
#
loop_
_entity_poly.entity_id
_entity_poly.type
_entity_poly.pdbx_seq_one_letter_code
_entity_poly.pdbx_strand_id
1 'polypeptide(L)' 'MTTEKEENRVQLQSLTELTIEQQFKLKVYADETQSLSAEEAQILLIQMARQNMIKDNVIRHLIGNQLEQA' A
#
# COMPACT_ATOMS: atom_id res chain seq x y z
N MET A 1 3.84 -5.89 -32.67
CA MET A 1 4.38 -5.02 -31.77
C MET A 1 3.50 -4.68 -30.63
N THR A 2 4.00 -4.68 -29.52
CA THR A 2 3.21 -4.81 -28.35
C THR A 2 3.61 -3.83 -27.28
N THR A 3 4.00 -2.66 -27.74
CA THR A 3 4.53 -1.67 -26.87
C THR A 3 3.55 -1.25 -25.79
N GLU A 4 2.27 -1.15 -26.13
CA GLU A 4 1.28 -0.77 -25.13
C GLU A 4 1.17 -1.78 -24.00
N LYS A 5 1.17 -3.07 -24.35
CA LYS A 5 1.11 -4.12 -23.33
C LYS A 5 2.36 -4.13 -22.45
N GLU A 6 3.51 -3.93 -23.07
CA GLU A 6 4.76 -3.89 -22.32
C GLU A 6 4.81 -2.69 -21.38
N GLU A 7 4.38 -1.53 -21.85
CA GLU A 7 4.34 -0.34 -21.01
C GLU A 7 3.37 -0.50 -19.86
N ASN A 8 2.19 -1.07 -20.12
CA ASN A 8 1.21 -1.34 -19.06
C ASN A 8 1.76 -2.31 -18.04
N ARG A 9 2.48 -3.32 -18.50
CA ARG A 9 3.07 -4.31 -17.62
C ARG A 9 4.12 -3.68 -16.71
N VAL A 10 4.96 -2.80 -17.25
CA VAL A 10 5.97 -2.09 -16.48
C VAL A 10 5.31 -1.18 -15.46
N GLN A 11 4.26 -0.48 -15.84
CA GLN A 11 3.54 0.39 -14.91
C GLN A 11 2.90 -0.39 -13.77
N LEU A 12 2.31 -1.54 -14.07
CA LEU A 12 1.72 -2.39 -13.04
C LEU A 12 2.79 -2.90 -12.09
N GLN A 13 3.95 -3.28 -12.61
CA GLN A 13 5.06 -3.69 -11.76
C GLN A 13 5.52 -2.57 -10.85
N SER A 14 5.61 -1.35 -11.37
CA SER A 14 5.99 -0.20 -10.58
C SER A 14 5.02 0.05 -9.43
N LEU A 15 3.74 -0.16 -9.66
CA LEU A 15 2.72 0.05 -8.64
C LEU A 15 2.75 -1.03 -7.57
N THR A 16 3.15 -2.24 -7.92
CA THR A 16 3.18 -3.35 -6.98
C THR A 16 4.53 -3.59 -6.34
N GLU A 17 5.60 -3.09 -6.96
CA GLU A 17 6.93 -3.20 -6.39
C GLU A 17 7.15 -2.11 -5.35
N LEU A 18 7.84 -2.47 -4.29
CA LEU A 18 8.17 -1.53 -3.24
C LEU A 18 9.46 -0.80 -3.59
N THR A 19 9.51 0.47 -3.25
CA THR A 19 10.74 1.24 -3.35
C THR A 19 11.75 0.74 -2.33
N ILE A 20 13.00 1.12 -2.49
CA ILE A 20 14.06 0.76 -1.55
C ILE A 20 13.72 1.29 -0.16
N GLU A 21 13.20 2.52 -0.08
CA GLU A 21 12.78 3.10 1.19
C GLU A 21 11.66 2.30 1.85
N GLN A 22 10.70 1.86 1.06
CA GLN A 22 9.59 1.05 1.57
C GLN A 22 10.08 -0.31 2.05
N GLN A 23 11.00 -0.92 1.31
CA GLN A 23 11.59 -2.19 1.72
C GLN A 23 12.35 -2.04 3.04
N PHE A 24 13.06 -0.94 3.20
CA PHE A 24 13.77 -0.65 4.44
C PHE A 24 12.79 -0.51 5.60
N LYS A 25 11.68 0.20 5.39
CA LYS A 25 10.65 0.36 6.41
C LYS A 25 10.05 -0.97 6.82
N LEU A 26 9.80 -1.86 5.84
CA LEU A 26 9.30 -3.18 6.15
C LEU A 26 10.26 -3.97 7.03
N LYS A 27 11.56 -3.84 6.76
CA LYS A 27 12.57 -4.52 7.57
C LYS A 27 12.57 -3.99 9.00
N VAL A 28 12.44 -2.68 9.16
CA VAL A 28 12.36 -2.06 10.48
C VAL A 28 11.13 -2.58 11.23
N TYR A 29 9.98 -2.63 10.57
CA TYR A 29 8.77 -3.17 11.17
C TYR A 29 8.95 -4.64 11.57
N ALA A 30 9.58 -5.43 10.69
CA ALA A 30 9.82 -6.83 10.97
C ALA A 30 10.67 -7.01 12.22
N ASP A 31 11.70 -6.18 12.35
CA ASP A 31 12.59 -6.24 13.52
C ASP A 31 11.88 -5.81 14.80
N GLU A 32 11.11 -4.72 14.70
CA GLU A 32 10.39 -4.19 15.87
C GLU A 32 9.28 -5.12 16.33
N THR A 33 8.59 -5.78 15.40
CA THR A 33 7.47 -6.65 15.76
C THR A 33 7.89 -7.96 16.38
N GLN A 34 9.18 -8.32 16.28
CA GLN A 34 9.65 -9.56 16.90
C GLN A 34 9.51 -9.55 18.42
N SER A 35 9.53 -8.38 19.03
CA SER A 35 9.42 -8.25 20.48
C SER A 35 7.99 -8.09 20.97
N LEU A 36 7.01 -8.06 20.07
CA LEU A 36 5.61 -7.88 20.43
C LEU A 36 5.00 -9.20 20.91
N SER A 37 4.11 -9.10 21.89
CA SER A 37 3.25 -10.24 22.26
C SER A 37 2.22 -10.48 21.16
N ALA A 38 1.58 -11.64 21.18
CA ALA A 38 0.51 -11.95 20.24
C ALA A 38 -0.63 -10.93 20.32
N GLU A 39 -0.96 -10.51 21.53
CA GLU A 39 -2.01 -9.52 21.75
C GLU A 39 -1.63 -8.14 21.18
N GLU A 40 -0.41 -7.71 21.43
CA GLU A 40 0.09 -6.46 20.87
C GLU A 40 0.14 -6.50 19.34
N ALA A 41 0.57 -7.62 18.78
CA ALA A 41 0.62 -7.78 17.33
C ALA A 41 -0.79 -7.72 16.72
N GLN A 42 -1.77 -8.30 17.41
CA GLN A 42 -3.16 -8.26 16.96
C GLN A 42 -3.69 -6.83 16.93
N ILE A 43 -3.43 -6.06 17.97
CA ILE A 43 -3.84 -4.65 18.03
C ILE A 43 -3.21 -3.87 16.89
N LEU A 44 -1.91 -4.06 16.69
CA LEU A 44 -1.19 -3.38 15.61
C LEU A 44 -1.78 -3.74 14.25
N LEU A 45 -2.08 -5.02 14.03
CA LEU A 45 -2.65 -5.47 12.77
C LEU A 45 -4.01 -4.81 12.50
N ILE A 46 -4.85 -4.70 13.51
CA ILE A 46 -6.15 -4.06 13.38
C ILE A 46 -5.98 -2.58 13.04
N GLN A 47 -5.05 -1.90 13.69
CA GLN A 47 -4.76 -0.49 13.40
C GLN A 47 -4.28 -0.30 11.97
N MET A 48 -3.41 -1.17 11.49
CA MET A 48 -2.92 -1.10 10.13
C MET A 48 -4.03 -1.36 9.12
N ALA A 49 -4.88 -2.32 9.38
CA ALA A 49 -6.03 -2.60 8.53
C ALA A 49 -6.96 -1.39 8.45
N ARG A 50 -7.20 -0.76 9.59
CA ARG A 50 -8.03 0.45 9.64
C ARG A 50 -7.43 1.57 8.80
N GLN A 51 -6.13 1.79 8.92
CA GLN A 51 -5.45 2.82 8.13
C GLN A 51 -5.53 2.53 6.64
N ASN A 52 -5.40 1.27 6.25
CA ASN A 52 -5.54 0.88 4.85
C ASN A 52 -6.93 1.18 4.32
N MET A 53 -7.95 0.91 5.11
CA MET A 53 -9.33 1.22 4.72
C MET A 53 -9.56 2.71 4.57
N ILE A 54 -8.99 3.51 5.46
CA ILE A 54 -9.09 4.98 5.38
C ILE A 54 -8.40 5.48 4.11
N LYS A 55 -7.22 4.97 3.81
CA LYS A 55 -6.52 5.34 2.58
C LYS A 55 -7.33 4.98 1.34
N ASP A 56 -7.94 3.81 1.34
CA ASP A 56 -8.80 3.40 0.22
C ASP A 56 -9.97 4.36 0.04
N ASN A 57 -10.60 4.77 1.13
CA ASN A 57 -11.72 5.71 1.07
C ASN A 57 -11.29 7.06 0.52
N VAL A 58 -10.12 7.54 0.93
CA VAL A 58 -9.58 8.80 0.43
C VAL A 58 -9.33 8.71 -1.08
N ILE A 59 -8.72 7.62 -1.53
CA ILE A 59 -8.43 7.42 -2.95
C ILE A 59 -9.74 7.40 -3.75
N ARG A 60 -10.74 6.67 -3.28
CA ARG A 60 -12.04 6.60 -3.95
C ARG A 60 -12.71 7.96 -4.03
N HIS A 61 -12.62 8.73 -2.96
CA HIS A 61 -13.19 10.06 -2.92
C HIS A 61 -12.52 10.98 -3.93
N LEU A 62 -11.20 10.94 -4.01
CA LEU A 62 -10.46 11.75 -4.97
C LEU A 62 -10.78 11.37 -6.41
N ILE A 63 -10.86 10.07 -6.70
CA ILE A 63 -11.21 9.60 -8.03
C ILE A 63 -12.64 10.02 -8.37
N GLY A 64 -13.57 9.87 -7.43
CA GLY A 64 -14.95 10.27 -7.62
C GLY A 64 -15.10 11.75 -7.94
N ASN A 65 -14.36 12.60 -7.20
CA ASN A 65 -14.39 14.04 -7.44
C ASN A 65 -13.86 14.38 -8.83
N GLN A 66 -12.79 13.72 -9.25
CA GLN A 66 -12.24 13.96 -10.58
C GLN A 66 -13.24 13.58 -11.68
N LEU A 67 -13.92 12.46 -11.48
CA LEU A 67 -14.92 12.02 -12.45
C LEU A 67 -16.11 12.97 -12.50
N GLU A 68 -16.53 13.49 -11.37
CA GLU A 68 -17.63 14.44 -11.32
C GLU A 68 -17.29 15.77 -11.98
N GLN A 69 -16.04 16.19 -11.85
CA GLN A 69 -15.60 17.44 -12.46
C GLN A 69 -15.37 17.32 -13.95
N ALA A 70 -15.15 16.12 -14.43
CA ALA A 70 -14.94 15.90 -15.85
C ALA A 70 -16.26 15.95 -16.60
#